data_8c5b3f55e7aa3b7845f56b2c5e7dc2e3
#
_entry.id   8c5b3f55e7aa3b7845f56b2c5e7dc2e3
#
_cell.length_a   1.000
_cell.length_b   1.000
_cell.length_c   1.000
_cell.angle_alpha   90.00
_cell.angle_beta   90.00
_cell.angle_gamma   90.00
#
_symmetry.space_group_name_H-M   'P 1'
#
loop_
_entity.id
_entity.type
_entity.pdbx_description
1 polymer ?
#
loop_
_entity_poly.entity_id
_entity_poly.type
_entity_poly.pdbx_seq_one_letter_code
_entity_poly.pdbx_strand_id
1 'polypeptide(L)'
;MEHELRAALGTGDRPVRIAGVDEVGRGAWAGPVVVCAAITDLSAPPVLPGRGDRTVALTDSKLLSRAHRESFAEILPGWLTGHAIGASAPAEIDEVGMTEALRRAAVRALEALPVPPDVVILDGKQDFLRPPWRVRCEVKADQRSVTVAAASVLAKVHRDRLMAGLDGAFPGYGFADSAGYPSPAHQRTLEMSGPTSHHRLSWSYLDDLPRWKHLKKHRDPLAGEGQLSLL
;
A
#
# COMPACT_ATOMS: atom_id res chain seq x y z
N MET A 1 -18.44 -3.05 10.22
CA MET A 1 -17.26 -2.68 11.06
C MET A 1 -17.24 -1.18 11.35
N GLU A 2 -17.16 -0.30 10.34
CA GLU A 2 -17.07 1.15 10.58
C GLU A 2 -18.29 1.70 11.33
N HIS A 3 -19.49 1.25 11.01
CA HIS A 3 -20.71 1.64 11.72
C HIS A 3 -20.66 1.27 13.21
N GLU A 4 -20.17 0.09 13.53
CA GLU A 4 -20.01 -0.37 14.93
C GLU A 4 -18.95 0.48 15.66
N LEU A 5 -17.83 0.76 15.00
CA LEU A 5 -16.78 1.63 15.55
C LEU A 5 -17.30 3.06 15.76
N ARG A 6 -18.03 3.60 14.80
CA ARG A 6 -18.65 4.92 14.89
C ARG A 6 -19.64 4.98 16.06
N ALA A 7 -20.47 3.97 16.23
CA ALA A 7 -21.42 3.88 17.34
C ALA A 7 -20.70 3.75 18.69
N ALA A 8 -19.65 2.95 18.77
CA ALA A 8 -18.91 2.71 20.02
C ALA A 8 -18.06 3.92 20.48
N LEU A 9 -17.62 4.76 19.53
CA LEU A 9 -16.72 5.90 19.80
C LEU A 9 -17.42 7.26 19.74
N GLY A 10 -18.62 7.32 19.18
CA GLY A 10 -19.36 8.55 18.95
C GLY A 10 -20.10 9.02 20.22
N THR A 11 -19.43 9.84 21.03
CA THR A 11 -20.02 10.51 22.20
C THR A 11 -20.02 12.05 22.04
N GLY A 12 -19.61 12.56 20.88
CA GLY A 12 -19.45 14.00 20.64
C GLY A 12 -20.41 14.56 19.57
N ASP A 13 -20.34 15.87 19.38
CA ASP A 13 -21.21 16.65 18.49
C ASP A 13 -21.00 16.39 16.98
N ARG A 14 -19.95 15.67 16.61
CA ARG A 14 -19.66 15.32 15.21
C ARG A 14 -19.45 13.81 15.02
N PRO A 15 -19.73 13.30 13.81
CA PRO A 15 -19.44 11.92 13.48
C PRO A 15 -17.95 11.59 13.59
N VAL A 16 -17.63 10.41 14.16
CA VAL A 16 -16.27 9.87 14.21
C VAL A 16 -15.78 9.58 12.78
N ARG A 17 -14.60 10.07 12.45
CA ARG A 17 -13.92 9.85 11.17
C ARG A 17 -13.03 8.62 11.26
N ILE A 18 -13.28 7.67 10.41
CA ILE A 18 -12.56 6.39 10.37
C ILE A 18 -11.81 6.32 9.06
N ALA A 19 -10.48 6.21 9.12
CA ALA A 19 -9.66 5.95 7.95
C ALA A 19 -9.37 4.46 7.85
N GLY A 20 -9.60 3.88 6.67
CA GLY A 20 -9.05 2.58 6.30
C GLY A 20 -7.71 2.75 5.62
N VAL A 21 -6.75 1.89 5.97
CA VAL A 21 -5.38 1.93 5.42
C VAL A 21 -5.01 0.54 4.91
N ASP A 22 -4.51 0.49 3.68
CA ASP A 22 -3.95 -0.74 3.09
C ASP A 22 -2.70 -0.44 2.28
N GLU A 23 -1.83 -1.46 2.15
CA GLU A 23 -0.56 -1.37 1.46
C GLU A 23 -0.45 -2.31 0.25
N VAL A 24 0.42 -1.93 -0.69
CA VAL A 24 0.80 -2.76 -1.83
C VAL A 24 2.30 -2.66 -2.12
N GLY A 25 2.85 -3.74 -2.67
CA GLY A 25 4.26 -3.78 -3.06
C GLY A 25 5.22 -4.21 -1.96
N ARG A 26 4.73 -4.69 -0.81
CA ARG A 26 5.58 -5.13 0.30
C ARG A 26 6.57 -6.22 -0.10
N GLY A 27 6.13 -7.25 -0.85
CA GLY A 27 6.96 -8.37 -1.29
C GLY A 27 7.61 -8.20 -2.67
N ALA A 28 7.52 -7.04 -3.31
CA ALA A 28 8.13 -6.82 -4.62
C ALA A 28 9.65 -6.62 -4.52
N TRP A 29 10.39 -7.04 -5.54
CA TRP A 29 11.84 -6.83 -5.64
C TRP A 29 12.19 -5.44 -6.18
N ALA A 30 11.26 -4.82 -6.90
CA ALA A 30 11.42 -3.49 -7.46
C ALA A 30 10.20 -2.60 -7.18
N GLY A 31 10.42 -1.30 -7.22
CA GLY A 31 9.41 -0.27 -7.00
C GLY A 31 9.14 0.02 -5.52
N PRO A 32 8.39 1.09 -5.26
CA PRO A 32 8.07 1.54 -3.91
C PRO A 32 7.12 0.57 -3.20
N VAL A 33 7.09 0.63 -1.87
CA VAL A 33 5.90 0.27 -1.12
C VAL A 33 4.95 1.47 -1.15
N VAL A 34 3.68 1.22 -1.41
CA VAL A 34 2.64 2.25 -1.53
C VAL A 34 1.54 1.95 -0.53
N VAL A 35 1.07 2.97 0.15
CA VAL A 35 -0.03 2.92 1.12
C VAL A 35 -1.10 3.92 0.68
N CYS A 36 -2.35 3.54 0.79
CA CYS A 36 -3.48 4.46 0.70
C CYS A 36 -4.19 4.57 2.04
N ALA A 37 -4.59 5.78 2.39
CA ALA A 37 -5.54 6.05 3.46
C ALA A 37 -6.84 6.58 2.83
N ALA A 38 -7.99 6.09 3.26
CA ALA A 38 -9.29 6.47 2.71
C ALA A 38 -10.34 6.67 3.80
N ILE A 39 -11.12 7.74 3.69
CA ILE A 39 -12.22 8.09 4.61
C ILE A 39 -13.51 8.25 3.81
N THR A 40 -14.64 7.78 4.35
CA THR A 40 -15.98 7.99 3.80
C THR A 40 -16.95 8.45 4.89
N ASP A 41 -18.06 9.05 4.49
CA ASP A 41 -19.20 9.38 5.36
C ASP A 41 -20.01 8.14 5.78
N LEU A 42 -19.65 6.97 5.25
CA LEU A 42 -20.34 5.68 5.37
C LEU A 42 -21.67 5.61 4.59
N SER A 43 -21.86 6.43 3.57
CA SER A 43 -22.89 6.19 2.56
C SER A 43 -22.65 4.84 1.86
N ALA A 44 -23.68 4.35 1.19
CA ALA A 44 -23.60 3.06 0.49
C ALA A 44 -22.41 3.04 -0.50
N PRO A 45 -21.53 2.03 -0.42
CA PRO A 45 -20.38 1.95 -1.32
C PRO A 45 -20.82 1.74 -2.76
N PRO A 46 -20.08 2.28 -3.74
CA PRO A 46 -20.38 2.07 -5.14
C PRO A 46 -20.26 0.58 -5.52
N VAL A 47 -21.09 0.18 -6.48
CA VAL A 47 -21.06 -1.14 -7.10
C VAL A 47 -20.86 -0.99 -8.60
N LEU A 48 -20.23 -1.97 -9.24
CA LEU A 48 -20.05 -1.99 -10.68
C LEU A 48 -20.99 -3.00 -11.34
N PRO A 49 -21.35 -2.81 -12.62
CA PRO A 49 -22.04 -3.85 -13.39
C PRO A 49 -21.19 -5.13 -13.47
N GLY A 50 -21.83 -6.27 -13.27
CA GLY A 50 -21.26 -7.60 -13.44
C GLY A 50 -21.84 -8.31 -14.66
N ARG A 51 -21.71 -9.65 -14.71
CA ARG A 51 -22.32 -10.46 -15.77
C ARG A 51 -23.84 -10.60 -15.54
N GLY A 52 -24.63 -10.32 -16.57
CA GLY A 52 -26.10 -10.31 -16.49
C GLY A 52 -26.57 -9.25 -15.50
N ASP A 53 -27.53 -9.60 -14.65
CA ASP A 53 -28.11 -8.70 -13.62
C ASP A 53 -27.29 -8.64 -12.32
N ARG A 54 -26.08 -9.21 -12.30
CA ARG A 54 -25.23 -9.19 -11.10
C ARG A 54 -24.47 -7.88 -10.99
N THR A 55 -24.14 -7.53 -9.76
CA THR A 55 -23.23 -6.41 -9.44
C THR A 55 -21.92 -6.93 -8.85
N VAL A 56 -20.86 -6.14 -9.01
CA VAL A 56 -19.56 -6.37 -8.37
C VAL A 56 -19.43 -5.38 -7.23
N ALA A 57 -19.35 -5.88 -6.01
CA ALA A 57 -19.15 -5.06 -4.82
C ALA A 57 -17.69 -4.69 -4.64
N LEU A 58 -17.45 -3.55 -3.98
CA LEU A 58 -16.13 -3.16 -3.51
C LEU A 58 -15.62 -4.15 -2.46
N THR A 59 -14.41 -4.66 -2.65
CA THR A 59 -13.77 -5.65 -1.77
C THR A 59 -12.23 -5.60 -1.97
N ASP A 60 -11.50 -6.49 -1.30
CA ASP A 60 -10.05 -6.71 -1.49
C ASP A 60 -9.66 -6.66 -2.97
N SER A 61 -8.68 -5.82 -3.28
CA SER A 61 -8.20 -5.61 -4.65
C SER A 61 -7.75 -6.90 -5.36
N LYS A 62 -7.30 -7.90 -4.61
CA LYS A 62 -6.87 -9.21 -5.14
C LYS A 62 -8.03 -10.07 -5.61
N LEU A 63 -9.24 -9.84 -5.09
CA LEU A 63 -10.47 -10.53 -5.48
C LEU A 63 -11.15 -9.89 -6.70
N LEU A 64 -10.71 -8.71 -7.11
CA LEU A 64 -11.22 -7.98 -8.26
C LEU A 64 -10.37 -8.24 -9.51
N SER A 65 -11.01 -8.31 -10.68
CA SER A 65 -10.29 -8.28 -11.96
C SER A 65 -9.58 -6.94 -12.14
N ARG A 66 -8.55 -6.90 -13.01
CA ARG A 66 -7.85 -5.65 -13.32
C ARG A 66 -8.83 -4.57 -13.82
N ALA A 67 -9.76 -4.94 -14.72
CA ALA A 67 -10.76 -4.01 -15.23
C ALA A 67 -11.66 -3.46 -14.12
N HIS A 68 -12.13 -4.29 -13.20
CA HIS A 68 -12.94 -3.83 -12.08
C HIS A 68 -12.15 -2.92 -11.12
N ARG A 69 -10.86 -3.22 -10.86
CA ARG A 69 -10.01 -2.32 -10.05
C ARG A 69 -9.87 -0.94 -10.69
N GLU A 70 -9.61 -0.88 -12.00
CA GLU A 70 -9.51 0.38 -12.73
C GLU A 70 -10.82 1.16 -12.68
N SER A 71 -11.97 0.51 -12.93
CA SER A 71 -13.28 1.16 -12.85
C SER A 71 -13.61 1.66 -11.43
N PHE A 72 -13.28 0.88 -10.39
CA PHE A 72 -13.43 1.35 -9.02
C PHE A 72 -12.52 2.54 -8.71
N ALA A 73 -11.26 2.53 -9.17
CA ALA A 73 -10.33 3.63 -8.94
C ALA A 73 -10.79 4.95 -9.59
N GLU A 74 -11.61 4.90 -10.63
CA GLU A 74 -12.20 6.09 -11.26
C GLU A 74 -13.36 6.67 -10.44
N ILE A 75 -14.20 5.83 -9.84
CA ILE A 75 -15.42 6.29 -9.14
C ILE A 75 -15.21 6.52 -7.64
N LEU A 76 -14.26 5.80 -6.99
CA LEU A 76 -14.00 5.91 -5.56
C LEU A 76 -13.67 7.33 -5.09
N PRO A 77 -12.86 8.14 -5.81
CA PRO A 77 -12.59 9.51 -5.39
C PRO A 77 -13.85 10.39 -5.22
N GLY A 78 -14.90 10.14 -6.00
CA GLY A 78 -16.17 10.87 -5.87
C GLY A 78 -17.07 10.38 -4.72
N TRP A 79 -16.83 9.17 -4.23
CA TRP A 79 -17.58 8.59 -3.10
C TRP A 79 -16.89 8.84 -1.76
N LEU A 80 -15.56 8.89 -1.75
CA LEU A 80 -14.77 9.11 -0.54
C LEU A 80 -14.84 10.57 -0.09
N THR A 81 -14.92 10.80 1.22
CA THR A 81 -14.75 12.15 1.80
C THR A 81 -13.30 12.62 1.69
N GLY A 82 -12.37 11.69 1.58
CA GLY A 82 -10.97 11.95 1.33
C GLY A 82 -10.16 10.68 1.18
N HIS A 83 -9.11 10.75 0.38
CA HIS A 83 -8.10 9.71 0.29
C HIS A 83 -6.75 10.35 -0.01
N ALA A 84 -5.69 9.66 0.35
CA ALA A 84 -4.34 10.07 0.03
C ALA A 84 -3.40 8.86 -0.11
N ILE A 85 -2.38 9.04 -0.92
CA ILE A 85 -1.34 8.04 -1.18
C ILE A 85 -0.04 8.49 -0.52
N GLY A 86 0.59 7.56 0.20
CA GLY A 86 1.96 7.68 0.67
C GLY A 86 2.82 6.56 0.12
N ALA A 87 4.08 6.82 -0.10
CA ALA A 87 5.01 5.83 -0.64
C ALA A 87 6.38 5.95 0.00
N SER A 88 7.12 4.83 0.00
CA SER A 88 8.55 4.80 0.31
C SER A 88 9.29 4.14 -0.85
N ALA A 89 10.29 4.87 -1.36
CA ALA A 89 11.09 4.45 -2.50
C ALA A 89 11.99 3.25 -2.16
N PRO A 90 12.50 2.51 -3.17
CA PRO A 90 13.43 1.40 -2.93
C PRO A 90 14.64 1.79 -2.09
N ALA A 91 15.23 2.97 -2.34
CA ALA A 91 16.38 3.45 -1.57
C ALA A 91 16.05 3.67 -0.09
N GLU A 92 14.87 4.22 0.22
CA GLU A 92 14.41 4.37 1.60
C GLU A 92 14.14 3.01 2.26
N ILE A 93 13.56 2.06 1.51
CA ILE A 93 13.38 0.68 2.00
C ILE A 93 14.71 0.03 2.34
N ASP A 94 15.73 0.23 1.50
CA ASP A 94 17.08 -0.29 1.74
C ASP A 94 17.74 0.31 2.97
N GLU A 95 17.49 1.59 3.22
CA GLU A 95 18.05 2.33 4.35
C GLU A 95 17.40 1.93 5.69
N VAL A 96 16.06 2.02 5.77
CA VAL A 96 15.35 1.87 7.05
C VAL A 96 14.67 0.52 7.24
N GLY A 97 14.65 -0.31 6.21
CA GLY A 97 13.96 -1.61 6.18
C GLY A 97 12.44 -1.48 5.95
N MET A 98 11.83 -2.62 5.60
CA MET A 98 10.44 -2.66 5.12
C MET A 98 9.43 -2.18 6.17
N THR A 99 9.58 -2.55 7.43
CA THR A 99 8.62 -2.17 8.48
C THR A 99 8.58 -0.66 8.71
N GLU A 100 9.75 -0.04 8.81
CA GLU A 100 9.84 1.41 9.00
C GLU A 100 9.45 2.19 7.73
N ALA A 101 9.84 1.70 6.55
CA ALA A 101 9.41 2.27 5.28
C ALA A 101 7.89 2.22 5.11
N LEU A 102 7.25 1.10 5.49
CA LEU A 102 5.79 0.95 5.50
C LEU A 102 5.14 1.97 6.45
N ARG A 103 5.69 2.10 7.67
CA ARG A 103 5.22 3.09 8.65
C ARG A 103 5.29 4.51 8.06
N ARG A 104 6.42 4.89 7.48
CA ARG A 104 6.62 6.21 6.87
C ARG A 104 5.65 6.47 5.72
N ALA A 105 5.44 5.48 4.85
CA ALA A 105 4.47 5.58 3.77
C ALA A 105 3.05 5.78 4.30
N ALA A 106 2.66 5.02 5.33
CA ALA A 106 1.34 5.15 5.94
C ALA A 106 1.13 6.50 6.65
N VAL A 107 2.15 7.00 7.36
CA VAL A 107 2.11 8.32 7.99
C VAL A 107 1.94 9.42 6.93
N ARG A 108 2.71 9.36 5.84
CA ARG A 108 2.56 10.30 4.70
C ARG A 108 1.14 10.28 4.12
N ALA A 109 0.54 9.09 3.96
CA ALA A 109 -0.84 8.99 3.49
C ALA A 109 -1.84 9.60 4.47
N LEU A 110 -1.69 9.33 5.77
CA LEU A 110 -2.59 9.83 6.81
C LEU A 110 -2.49 11.35 7.00
N GLU A 111 -1.27 11.90 6.96
CA GLU A 111 -1.02 13.34 7.07
C GLU A 111 -1.50 14.13 5.85
N ALA A 112 -1.52 13.50 4.68
CA ALA A 112 -2.01 14.09 3.44
C ALA A 112 -3.54 14.01 3.27
N LEU A 113 -4.27 13.38 4.20
CA LEU A 113 -5.73 13.38 4.17
C LEU A 113 -6.29 14.81 4.36
N PRO A 114 -7.36 15.19 3.67
CA PRO A 114 -7.96 16.53 3.79
C PRO A 114 -8.52 16.80 5.18
N VAL A 115 -8.82 15.75 5.94
CA VAL A 115 -9.27 15.81 7.33
C VAL A 115 -8.60 14.72 8.16
N PRO A 116 -8.13 15.01 9.39
CA PRO A 116 -7.52 13.99 10.22
C PRO A 116 -8.54 12.94 10.66
N PRO A 117 -8.20 11.66 10.68
CA PRO A 117 -9.04 10.61 11.23
C PRO A 117 -8.99 10.59 12.75
N ASP A 118 -10.09 10.17 13.38
CA ASP A 118 -10.16 9.91 14.83
C ASP A 118 -9.68 8.50 15.17
N VAL A 119 -9.82 7.57 14.20
CA VAL A 119 -9.40 6.17 14.31
C VAL A 119 -8.95 5.65 12.94
N VAL A 120 -7.93 4.81 12.94
CA VAL A 120 -7.38 4.13 11.75
C VAL A 120 -7.65 2.65 11.84
N ILE A 121 -8.21 2.06 10.78
CA ILE A 121 -8.30 0.60 10.61
C ILE A 121 -7.11 0.18 9.74
N LEU A 122 -6.27 -0.72 10.26
CA LEU A 122 -5.19 -1.37 9.52
C LEU A 122 -5.57 -2.81 9.18
N ASP A 123 -5.28 -3.24 7.94
CA ASP A 123 -5.30 -4.66 7.64
C ASP A 123 -4.12 -5.38 8.32
N GLY A 124 -4.44 -6.52 8.97
CA GLY A 124 -3.44 -7.35 9.64
C GLY A 124 -3.54 -7.38 11.15
N LYS A 125 -2.47 -7.88 11.80
CA LYS A 125 -2.43 -8.13 13.26
C LYS A 125 -1.57 -7.12 14.03
N GLN A 126 -0.71 -6.36 13.35
CA GLN A 126 0.30 -5.54 13.99
C GLN A 126 0.06 -4.06 13.72
N ASP A 127 0.02 -3.29 14.80
CA ASP A 127 0.11 -1.84 14.72
C ASP A 127 1.57 -1.42 14.46
N PHE A 128 1.82 -0.90 13.27
CA PHE A 128 3.11 -0.35 12.89
C PHE A 128 3.11 1.19 12.88
N LEU A 129 1.96 1.84 13.12
CA LEU A 129 1.85 3.31 13.01
C LEU A 129 2.45 4.07 14.20
N ARG A 130 2.29 3.56 15.42
CA ARG A 130 2.69 4.24 16.67
C ARG A 130 1.87 5.52 16.93
N PRO A 131 1.91 6.09 18.15
CA PRO A 131 1.27 7.39 18.45
C PRO A 131 1.71 8.47 17.45
N PRO A 132 0.83 9.45 17.14
CA PRO A 132 -0.42 9.77 17.84
C PRO A 132 -1.66 9.02 17.33
N TRP A 133 -1.53 8.09 16.40
CA TRP A 133 -2.66 7.42 15.76
C TRP A 133 -3.36 6.45 16.70
N ARG A 134 -4.69 6.53 16.76
CA ARG A 134 -5.52 5.51 17.41
C ARG A 134 -5.82 4.42 16.39
N VAL A 135 -5.24 3.25 16.59
CA VAL A 135 -5.27 2.16 15.60
C VAL A 135 -6.15 1.01 16.06
N ARG A 136 -6.91 0.46 15.13
CA ARG A 136 -7.54 -0.85 15.22
C ARG A 136 -6.98 -1.76 14.13
N CYS A 137 -6.25 -2.79 14.52
CA CYS A 137 -5.84 -3.86 13.62
C CYS A 137 -6.98 -4.87 13.45
N GLU A 138 -7.26 -5.25 12.19
CA GLU A 138 -8.28 -6.23 11.86
C GLU A 138 -7.76 -7.16 10.75
N VAL A 139 -7.84 -8.47 10.97
CA VAL A 139 -7.40 -9.45 9.97
C VAL A 139 -8.41 -9.52 8.83
N LYS A 140 -7.94 -9.42 7.60
CA LYS A 140 -8.77 -9.33 6.39
C LYS A 140 -9.74 -8.14 6.45
N ALA A 141 -9.24 -7.01 6.90
CA ALA A 141 -10.01 -5.78 6.97
C ALA A 141 -10.50 -5.34 5.58
N ASP A 142 -9.73 -5.57 4.54
CA ASP A 142 -10.04 -5.34 3.13
C ASP A 142 -11.32 -6.07 2.62
N GLN A 143 -11.77 -7.11 3.34
CA GLN A 143 -13.02 -7.84 3.06
C GLN A 143 -14.18 -7.45 4.00
N ARG A 144 -13.92 -6.68 5.05
CA ARG A 144 -14.88 -6.38 6.12
C ARG A 144 -15.09 -4.89 6.36
N SER A 145 -14.19 -4.06 5.88
CA SER A 145 -14.15 -2.61 6.01
C SER A 145 -14.17 -1.98 4.61
N VAL A 146 -15.17 -1.17 4.34
CA VAL A 146 -15.30 -0.50 3.03
C VAL A 146 -14.21 0.54 2.81
N THR A 147 -13.72 1.17 3.88
CA THR A 147 -12.63 2.14 3.80
C THR A 147 -11.30 1.45 3.49
N VAL A 148 -11.02 0.28 4.09
CA VAL A 148 -9.82 -0.52 3.79
C VAL A 148 -9.90 -1.10 2.38
N ALA A 149 -11.08 -1.60 1.96
CA ALA A 149 -11.29 -2.07 0.58
C ALA A 149 -11.02 -0.97 -0.46
N ALA A 150 -11.52 0.25 -0.20
CA ALA A 150 -11.24 1.40 -1.06
C ALA A 150 -9.75 1.75 -1.11
N ALA A 151 -9.09 1.77 0.05
CA ALA A 151 -7.65 1.99 0.15
C ALA A 151 -6.85 0.92 -0.62
N SER A 152 -7.24 -0.37 -0.49
CA SER A 152 -6.64 -1.49 -1.21
C SER A 152 -6.67 -1.29 -2.72
N VAL A 153 -7.84 -0.96 -3.26
CA VAL A 153 -8.01 -0.74 -4.71
C VAL A 153 -7.19 0.46 -5.18
N LEU A 154 -7.26 1.59 -4.49
CA LEU A 154 -6.56 2.82 -4.87
C LEU A 154 -5.04 2.65 -4.81
N ALA A 155 -4.52 2.04 -3.74
CA ALA A 155 -3.09 1.74 -3.61
C ALA A 155 -2.62 0.81 -4.74
N LYS A 156 -3.40 -0.26 -5.03
CA LYS A 156 -3.06 -1.25 -6.06
C LYS A 156 -3.02 -0.63 -7.45
N VAL A 157 -4.05 0.12 -7.84
CA VAL A 157 -4.12 0.75 -9.17
C VAL A 157 -3.03 1.81 -9.31
N HIS A 158 -2.81 2.64 -8.30
CA HIS A 158 -1.75 3.65 -8.31
C HIS A 158 -0.38 3.00 -8.56
N ARG A 159 -0.04 1.96 -7.80
CA ARG A 159 1.25 1.30 -7.91
C ARG A 159 1.41 0.54 -9.22
N ASP A 160 0.38 -0.14 -9.70
CA ASP A 160 0.42 -0.86 -10.98
C ASP A 160 0.67 0.10 -12.15
N ARG A 161 0.01 1.27 -12.15
CA ARG A 161 0.23 2.34 -13.15
C ARG A 161 1.65 2.90 -13.09
N LEU A 162 2.17 3.14 -11.88
CA LEU A 162 3.55 3.59 -11.68
C LEU A 162 4.55 2.58 -12.26
N MET A 163 4.39 1.29 -11.94
CA MET A 163 5.29 0.24 -12.42
C MET A 163 5.17 0.03 -13.94
N ALA A 164 3.97 0.12 -14.49
CA ALA A 164 3.77 0.08 -15.94
C ALA A 164 4.46 1.25 -16.65
N GLY A 165 4.45 2.43 -16.05
CA GLY A 165 5.18 3.60 -16.57
C GLY A 165 6.70 3.43 -16.61
N LEU A 166 7.26 2.57 -15.76
CA LEU A 166 8.70 2.27 -15.75
C LEU A 166 9.11 1.24 -16.83
N ASP A 167 8.17 0.46 -17.37
CA ASP A 167 8.48 -0.67 -18.25
C ASP A 167 9.22 -0.24 -19.53
N GLY A 168 8.82 0.89 -20.11
CA GLY A 168 9.46 1.45 -21.30
C GLY A 168 10.89 1.95 -21.05
N ALA A 169 11.19 2.44 -19.86
CA ALA A 169 12.52 2.91 -19.48
C ALA A 169 13.45 1.74 -19.07
N PHE A 170 12.88 0.64 -18.60
CA PHE A 170 13.60 -0.54 -18.14
C PHE A 170 13.04 -1.81 -18.82
N PRO A 171 13.24 -1.98 -20.14
CA PRO A 171 12.67 -3.08 -20.89
C PRO A 171 13.23 -4.43 -20.42
N GLY A 172 12.40 -5.46 -20.51
CA GLY A 172 12.74 -6.85 -20.19
C GLY A 172 12.46 -7.26 -18.74
N TYR A 173 12.33 -6.33 -17.80
CA TYR A 173 11.97 -6.67 -16.41
C TYR A 173 10.48 -7.03 -16.27
N GLY A 174 9.64 -6.70 -17.25
CA GLY A 174 8.21 -6.99 -17.24
C GLY A 174 7.46 -6.28 -16.12
N PHE A 175 7.80 -5.02 -15.86
CA PHE A 175 7.19 -4.23 -14.79
C PHE A 175 5.71 -3.94 -15.03
N ALA A 176 5.29 -3.83 -16.28
CA ALA A 176 3.89 -3.65 -16.64
C ALA A 176 3.00 -4.84 -16.24
N ASP A 177 3.56 -6.06 -16.27
CA ASP A 177 2.83 -7.29 -15.98
C ASP A 177 3.02 -7.74 -14.53
N SER A 178 4.26 -7.70 -14.04
CA SER A 178 4.64 -8.21 -12.73
C SER A 178 4.57 -7.17 -11.62
N ALA A 179 4.46 -5.89 -11.96
CA ALA A 179 4.55 -4.78 -11.02
C ALA A 179 5.78 -4.87 -10.09
N GLY A 180 6.90 -5.38 -10.61
CA GLY A 180 8.16 -5.53 -9.88
C GLY A 180 8.24 -6.74 -8.95
N TYR A 181 7.25 -7.63 -8.96
CA TYR A 181 7.33 -8.92 -8.28
C TYR A 181 8.19 -9.91 -9.06
N PRO A 182 8.73 -10.98 -8.42
CA PRO A 182 9.59 -11.96 -9.07
C PRO A 182 8.82 -12.82 -10.06
N SER A 183 8.73 -12.37 -11.32
CA SER A 183 8.27 -13.18 -12.44
C SER A 183 9.45 -13.84 -13.15
N PRO A 184 9.23 -14.90 -13.96
CA PRO A 184 10.31 -15.51 -14.73
C PRO A 184 11.04 -14.54 -15.66
N ALA A 185 10.33 -13.56 -16.24
CA ALA A 185 10.95 -12.52 -17.07
C ALA A 185 11.83 -11.59 -16.21
N HIS A 186 11.31 -11.13 -15.06
CA HIS A 186 12.03 -10.28 -14.11
C HIS A 186 13.33 -10.94 -13.64
N GLN A 187 13.27 -12.21 -13.24
CA GLN A 187 14.43 -12.97 -12.78
C GLN A 187 15.49 -13.12 -13.86
N ARG A 188 15.12 -13.54 -15.08
CA ARG A 188 16.06 -13.65 -16.20
C ARG A 188 16.75 -12.33 -16.54
N THR A 189 15.99 -11.23 -16.54
CA THR A 189 16.58 -9.91 -16.84
C THR A 189 17.51 -9.45 -15.74
N LEU A 190 17.18 -9.69 -14.47
CA LEU A 190 18.08 -9.45 -13.35
C LEU A 190 19.38 -10.24 -13.47
N GLU A 191 19.32 -11.51 -13.85
CA GLU A 191 20.49 -12.36 -14.02
C GLU A 191 21.43 -11.83 -15.11
N MET A 192 20.87 -11.38 -16.24
CA MET A 192 21.63 -10.89 -17.39
C MET A 192 22.12 -9.44 -17.22
N SER A 193 21.24 -8.55 -16.80
CA SER A 193 21.43 -7.09 -16.86
C SER A 193 21.63 -6.45 -15.47
N GLY A 194 21.34 -7.19 -14.39
CA GLY A 194 21.47 -6.70 -13.02
C GLY A 194 20.30 -5.83 -12.56
N PRO A 195 20.37 -5.34 -11.32
CA PRO A 195 19.35 -4.47 -10.77
C PRO A 195 19.45 -3.04 -11.31
N THR A 196 18.31 -2.39 -11.51
CA THR A 196 18.20 -0.96 -11.80
C THR A 196 18.11 -0.14 -10.51
N SER A 197 18.09 1.20 -10.63
CA SER A 197 17.83 2.12 -9.50
C SER A 197 16.47 1.93 -8.83
N HIS A 198 15.56 1.20 -9.45
CA HIS A 198 14.25 0.89 -8.90
C HIS A 198 14.19 -0.44 -8.13
N HIS A 199 15.29 -1.17 -8.06
CA HIS A 199 15.36 -2.44 -7.31
C HIS A 199 15.74 -2.20 -5.85
N ARG A 200 15.28 -3.10 -4.98
CA ARG A 200 15.57 -3.10 -3.54
C ARG A 200 16.84 -3.90 -3.29
N LEU A 201 17.93 -3.22 -3.09
CA LEU A 201 19.27 -3.83 -3.04
C LEU A 201 19.58 -4.51 -1.69
N SER A 202 18.81 -4.27 -0.65
CA SER A 202 18.96 -4.95 0.65
C SER A 202 18.30 -6.34 0.71
N TRP A 203 17.60 -6.75 -0.36
CA TRP A 203 16.80 -7.97 -0.37
C TRP A 203 17.62 -9.22 -0.72
N SER A 204 17.17 -10.39 -0.24
CA SER A 204 17.88 -11.66 -0.37
C SER A 204 18.06 -12.17 -1.79
N TYR A 205 17.21 -11.75 -2.76
CA TYR A 205 17.37 -12.20 -4.13
C TYR A 205 18.76 -11.89 -4.73
N LEU A 206 19.45 -10.86 -4.24
CA LEU A 206 20.82 -10.56 -4.67
C LEU A 206 21.85 -11.57 -4.19
N ASP A 207 21.56 -12.34 -3.13
CA ASP A 207 22.46 -13.41 -2.67
C ASP A 207 22.56 -14.54 -3.70
N ASP A 208 21.49 -14.75 -4.48
CA ASP A 208 21.38 -15.78 -5.51
C ASP A 208 21.86 -15.30 -6.88
N LEU A 209 22.40 -14.07 -7.00
CA LEU A 209 22.90 -13.44 -8.21
C LEU A 209 24.42 -13.18 -8.09
N PRO A 210 25.32 -14.16 -8.30
CA PRO A 210 26.75 -14.02 -8.04
C PRO A 210 27.40 -12.83 -8.74
N ARG A 211 26.98 -12.54 -9.98
CA ARG A 211 27.48 -11.40 -10.77
C ARG A 211 27.16 -10.05 -10.15
N TRP A 212 26.04 -9.93 -9.43
CA TRP A 212 25.49 -8.68 -8.94
C TRP A 212 25.49 -8.58 -7.40
N LYS A 213 25.90 -9.64 -6.71
CA LYS A 213 25.94 -9.71 -5.25
C LYS A 213 26.72 -8.56 -4.60
N HIS A 214 27.73 -8.05 -5.27
CA HIS A 214 28.52 -6.91 -4.80
C HIS A 214 27.73 -5.59 -4.67
N LEU A 215 26.53 -5.51 -5.31
CA LEU A 215 25.63 -4.36 -5.19
C LEU A 215 24.71 -4.44 -3.97
N LYS A 216 24.74 -5.56 -3.23
CA LYS A 216 23.88 -5.74 -2.07
C LYS A 216 24.18 -4.71 -1.00
N LYS A 217 23.12 -4.02 -0.57
CA LYS A 217 23.19 -3.11 0.57
C LYS A 217 22.96 -3.85 1.86
N HIS A 218 23.83 -3.64 2.82
CA HIS A 218 23.66 -4.11 4.18
C HIS A 218 23.08 -2.97 5.00
N ARG A 219 21.89 -3.20 5.56
CA ARG A 219 21.27 -2.24 6.45
C ARG A 219 22.03 -2.20 7.77
N ASP A 220 22.32 -1.00 8.27
CA ASP A 220 22.74 -0.84 9.65
C ASP A 220 21.54 -1.22 10.56
N PRO A 221 21.66 -2.22 11.42
CA PRO A 221 20.59 -2.60 12.33
C PRO A 221 20.15 -1.44 13.25
N LEU A 222 21.03 -0.48 13.50
CA LEU A 222 20.78 0.68 14.38
C LEU A 222 20.15 1.87 13.64
N ALA A 223 20.16 1.91 12.32
CA ALA A 223 19.62 3.03 11.53
C ALA A 223 18.10 3.24 11.69
N GLY A 224 17.36 2.26 12.21
CA GLY A 224 15.92 2.36 12.48
C GLY A 224 15.56 2.64 13.94
N GLU A 225 16.50 2.53 14.86
CA GLU A 225 16.30 2.73 16.32
C GLU A 225 16.91 4.05 16.82
N GLY A 226 17.58 4.77 15.98
CA GLY A 226 18.32 5.97 16.34
C GLY A 226 17.49 7.23 16.28
N GLN A 227 16.75 7.51 17.33
CA GLN A 227 16.73 8.78 18.06
C GLN A 227 15.75 8.73 19.22
N LEU A 228 15.94 7.83 20.14
CA LEU A 228 15.63 8.16 21.54
C LEU A 228 16.82 8.98 22.03
N SER A 229 16.69 10.30 21.84
CA SER A 229 17.61 11.29 22.36
C SER A 229 17.85 11.06 23.84
N LEU A 230 19.11 11.00 24.18
CA LEU A 230 19.62 11.47 25.45
C LEU A 230 19.23 12.97 25.63
N LEU A 231 18.19 13.24 26.38
CA LEU A 231 17.98 14.45 27.20
C LEU A 231 17.05 14.08 28.34
#